data_b299c0ec3a9cbf3c758d205e0192a978
#
_entry.id   b299c0ec3a9cbf3c758d205e0192a978
#
_cell.length_a   1.000
_cell.length_b   1.000
_cell.length_c   1.000
_cell.angle_alpha   90.00
_cell.angle_beta   90.00
_cell.angle_gamma   90.00
#
_symmetry.space_group_name_H-M   'P 1'
#
loop_
_entity.id
_entity.type
_entity.pdbx_description
1 polymer ?
#
loop_
_entity_poly.entity_id
_entity_poly.type
_entity_poly.pdbx_seq_one_letter_code
_entity_poly.pdbx_strand_id
1 'polypeptide(L)'
;MQKISMPGVELFNADCLRVLKTMPDDSVDLIITDPPYFKVKPDGWDNQWKGDADYLRWLDCCLAELWRVLRPNGSIYLFSGHRLASDIEIMMRNRFNILNHIIWAKPSGWWNGCNKESLRAYFPATERILFAEHYQGPYKPDAYARKCVELKQQVLKPLIDYFRNARSELCVTTAQIVAATGKKNMISHWFGTSQWQLPSEADYLKLQALFTEIAIVRNQSGTLATPHHQLVDSYHSLNRKYLELQEEYKSLRRYFGVTVAAPYTDVWTHKPVQFYPGKHPCEKPADMLEQIINASSRPGEVVADFFMGSGSTIKAAIKLGRSAIGVELEEERFRQTVSELKQLIE
;
A
#
# COMPACT_ATOMS: atom_id res chain seq x y z
N MET A 1 16.55 24.29 12.69
CA MET A 1 16.21 22.89 12.40
C MET A 1 17.36 22.04 12.93
N GLN A 2 17.09 21.25 13.94
CA GLN A 2 18.04 20.25 14.46
C GLN A 2 17.64 18.90 13.87
N LYS A 3 18.61 18.10 13.41
CA LYS A 3 18.40 16.73 12.92
C LYS A 3 19.20 15.76 13.78
N ILE A 4 18.58 14.64 14.14
CA ILE A 4 19.23 13.49 14.77
C ILE A 4 18.96 12.28 13.91
N SER A 5 20.04 11.53 13.58
CA SER A 5 19.96 10.30 12.80
C SER A 5 20.45 9.14 13.68
N MET A 6 19.68 8.05 13.66
CA MET A 6 19.98 6.76 14.29
C MET A 6 19.72 5.65 13.27
N PRO A 7 20.18 4.41 13.48
CA PRO A 7 19.92 3.32 12.55
C PRO A 7 18.42 3.20 12.22
N GLY A 8 18.06 3.42 10.95
CA GLY A 8 16.68 3.37 10.48
C GLY A 8 15.76 4.53 10.93
N VAL A 9 16.28 5.58 11.59
CA VAL A 9 15.46 6.67 12.15
C VAL A 9 16.06 8.03 11.85
N GLU A 10 15.23 8.94 11.37
CA GLU A 10 15.55 10.36 11.23
C GLU A 10 14.55 11.22 12.01
N LEU A 11 15.04 12.03 12.92
CA LEU A 11 14.21 12.91 13.74
C LEU A 11 14.58 14.37 13.53
N PHE A 12 13.58 15.23 13.43
CA PHE A 12 13.75 16.66 13.22
C PHE A 12 13.04 17.48 14.29
N ASN A 13 13.77 18.37 14.96
CA ASN A 13 13.17 19.43 15.77
C ASN A 13 13.00 20.67 14.91
N ALA A 14 11.81 20.87 14.39
CA ALA A 14 11.45 21.99 13.51
C ALA A 14 9.95 22.03 13.23
N ASP A 15 9.50 23.11 12.58
CA ASP A 15 8.20 23.17 11.93
C ASP A 15 8.08 22.13 10.81
N CYS A 16 6.94 21.45 10.73
CA CYS A 16 6.72 20.34 9.78
C CYS A 16 6.84 20.78 8.32
N LEU A 17 6.29 21.95 7.94
CA LEU A 17 6.40 22.47 6.56
C LEU A 17 7.83 22.78 6.17
N ARG A 18 8.65 23.23 7.15
CA ARG A 18 10.07 23.47 6.91
C ARG A 18 10.84 22.19 6.62
N VAL A 19 10.52 21.11 7.32
CA VAL A 19 11.13 19.78 7.07
C VAL A 19 10.63 19.20 5.76
N LEU A 20 9.31 19.16 5.56
CA LEU A 20 8.67 18.63 4.36
C LEU A 20 9.28 19.21 3.08
N LYS A 21 9.50 20.54 3.02
CA LYS A 21 10.11 21.22 1.85
C LYS A 21 11.55 20.76 1.56
N THR A 22 12.24 20.12 2.49
CA THR A 22 13.59 19.58 2.27
C THR A 22 13.59 18.10 1.86
N MET A 23 12.46 17.43 1.99
CA MET A 23 12.35 16.02 1.65
C MET A 23 12.16 15.82 0.14
N PRO A 24 12.74 14.75 -0.43
CA PRO A 24 12.48 14.37 -1.82
C PRO A 24 11.01 14.00 -2.05
N ASP A 25 10.54 14.17 -3.29
CA ASP A 25 9.29 13.61 -3.74
C ASP A 25 9.31 12.08 -3.59
N ASP A 26 8.15 11.46 -3.39
CA ASP A 26 7.99 10.01 -3.39
C ASP A 26 8.95 9.26 -2.43
N SER A 27 9.23 9.83 -1.26
CA SER A 27 10.23 9.33 -0.30
C SER A 27 9.64 8.55 0.89
N VAL A 28 8.32 8.59 1.10
CA VAL A 28 7.63 7.99 2.25
C VAL A 28 6.60 6.97 1.78
N ASP A 29 6.60 5.78 2.39
CA ASP A 29 5.65 4.71 2.06
C ASP A 29 4.35 4.80 2.86
N LEU A 30 4.42 5.22 4.12
CA LEU A 30 3.28 5.36 5.03
C LEU A 30 3.39 6.63 5.86
N ILE A 31 2.37 7.47 5.82
CA ILE A 31 2.23 8.62 6.70
C ILE A 31 1.17 8.30 7.75
N ILE A 32 1.53 8.40 9.04
CA ILE A 32 0.61 8.34 10.17
C ILE A 32 0.83 9.63 10.95
N THR A 33 -0.15 10.53 10.95
CA THR A 33 0.10 11.87 11.45
C THR A 33 -1.10 12.44 12.20
N ASP A 34 -0.83 13.12 13.31
CA ASP A 34 -1.81 13.65 14.26
C ASP A 34 -1.61 15.18 14.43
N PRO A 35 -2.02 15.99 13.43
CA PRO A 35 -1.86 17.44 13.51
C PRO A 35 -2.67 18.02 14.68
N PRO A 36 -2.35 19.23 15.17
CA PRO A 36 -3.18 19.94 16.12
C PRO A 36 -4.65 20.01 15.67
N TYR A 37 -5.60 19.86 16.61
CA TYR A 37 -7.04 19.87 16.26
C TYR A 37 -7.69 21.24 16.33
N PHE A 38 -6.93 22.25 16.67
CA PHE A 38 -7.32 23.65 16.86
C PHE A 38 -8.40 23.85 17.93
N LYS A 39 -8.03 24.50 19.01
CA LYS A 39 -8.88 24.80 20.19
C LYS A 39 -9.39 23.59 20.97
N VAL A 40 -8.69 22.48 20.93
CA VAL A 40 -9.01 21.30 21.74
C VAL A 40 -8.17 21.27 23.02
N LYS A 41 -6.95 21.81 22.98
CA LYS A 41 -6.03 21.93 24.11
C LYS A 41 -5.73 23.41 24.42
N PRO A 42 -5.41 23.76 25.67
CA PRO A 42 -5.04 25.12 26.03
C PRO A 42 -3.65 25.52 25.54
N ASP A 43 -2.87 24.56 25.04
CA ASP A 43 -1.48 24.73 24.65
C ASP A 43 -1.33 25.66 23.43
N GLY A 44 -0.23 26.42 23.39
CA GLY A 44 0.04 27.41 22.35
C GLY A 44 0.08 26.80 20.93
N TRP A 45 0.59 25.57 20.81
CA TRP A 45 0.65 24.87 19.54
C TRP A 45 -0.73 24.51 18.96
N ASP A 46 -1.79 24.39 19.80
CA ASP A 46 -3.18 24.12 19.36
C ASP A 46 -4.01 25.42 19.19
N ASN A 47 -3.44 26.59 19.50
CA ASN A 47 -4.15 27.87 19.50
C ASN A 47 -3.46 28.98 18.68
N GLN A 48 -2.60 28.60 17.73
CA GLN A 48 -1.82 29.57 16.95
C GLN A 48 -2.57 30.19 15.76
N TRP A 49 -3.77 29.71 15.43
CA TRP A 49 -4.56 30.21 14.30
C TRP A 49 -5.68 31.15 14.77
N LYS A 50 -6.01 32.13 13.91
CA LYS A 50 -7.06 33.13 14.20
C LYS A 50 -8.49 32.54 14.12
N GLY A 51 -8.69 31.45 13.39
CA GLY A 51 -9.98 30.83 13.21
C GLY A 51 -9.88 29.55 12.35
N ASP A 52 -11.03 28.87 12.17
CA ASP A 52 -11.10 27.60 11.44
C ASP A 52 -10.56 27.73 10.02
N ALA A 53 -10.90 28.79 9.30
CA ALA A 53 -10.42 29.04 7.93
C ALA A 53 -8.90 29.24 7.87
N ASP A 54 -8.30 29.82 8.90
CA ASP A 54 -6.86 30.02 8.98
C ASP A 54 -6.12 28.71 9.27
N TYR A 55 -6.65 27.93 10.20
CA TYR A 55 -6.20 26.56 10.48
C TYR A 55 -6.29 25.65 9.23
N LEU A 56 -7.42 25.66 8.55
CA LEU A 56 -7.62 24.82 7.35
C LEU A 56 -6.67 25.22 6.20
N ARG A 57 -6.39 26.53 6.01
CA ARG A 57 -5.38 26.95 5.02
C ARG A 57 -3.98 26.44 5.36
N TRP A 58 -3.58 26.50 6.62
CA TRP A 58 -2.31 25.94 7.07
C TRP A 58 -2.25 24.43 6.85
N LEU A 59 -3.32 23.71 7.22
CA LEU A 59 -3.40 22.26 7.04
C LEU A 59 -3.40 21.87 5.55
N ASP A 60 -4.02 22.68 4.68
CA ASP A 60 -3.97 22.46 3.22
C ASP A 60 -2.54 22.56 2.67
N CYS A 61 -1.75 23.51 3.17
CA CYS A 61 -0.33 23.59 2.84
C CYS A 61 0.44 22.33 3.31
N CYS A 62 0.13 21.81 4.50
CA CYS A 62 0.71 20.56 4.98
C CYS A 62 0.29 19.39 4.06
N LEU A 63 -0.99 19.27 3.74
CA LEU A 63 -1.51 18.20 2.88
C LEU A 63 -0.89 18.22 1.49
N ALA A 64 -0.58 19.38 0.92
CA ALA A 64 0.10 19.50 -0.35
C ALA A 64 1.51 18.89 -0.31
N GLU A 65 2.26 19.18 0.75
CA GLU A 65 3.60 18.62 0.93
C GLU A 65 3.56 17.13 1.32
N LEU A 66 2.61 16.71 2.17
CA LEU A 66 2.40 15.31 2.52
C LEU A 66 2.08 14.47 1.27
N TRP A 67 1.27 15.02 0.36
CA TRP A 67 0.99 14.38 -0.93
C TRP A 67 2.24 14.23 -1.80
N ARG A 68 3.09 15.27 -1.85
CA ARG A 68 4.32 15.27 -2.65
C ARG A 68 5.34 14.25 -2.15
N VAL A 69 5.54 14.14 -0.83
CA VAL A 69 6.51 13.20 -0.26
C VAL A 69 6.00 11.77 -0.17
N LEU A 70 4.67 11.55 -0.19
CA LEU A 70 4.07 10.24 -0.17
C LEU A 70 4.25 9.57 -1.52
N ARG A 71 4.78 8.35 -1.55
CA ARG A 71 4.90 7.54 -2.78
C ARG A 71 3.53 7.29 -3.42
N PRO A 72 3.47 7.15 -4.76
CA PRO A 72 2.20 6.87 -5.47
C PRO A 72 1.48 5.60 -4.99
N ASN A 73 2.21 4.65 -4.40
CA ASN A 73 1.69 3.43 -3.79
C ASN A 73 1.64 3.51 -2.26
N GLY A 74 1.84 4.68 -1.70
CA GLY A 74 1.80 4.94 -0.26
C GLY A 74 0.39 5.10 0.30
N SER A 75 0.32 5.13 1.63
CA SER A 75 -0.92 5.35 2.39
C SER A 75 -0.74 6.46 3.40
N ILE A 76 -1.82 7.19 3.68
CA ILE A 76 -1.87 8.21 4.73
C ILE A 76 -3.02 7.94 5.70
N TYR A 77 -2.73 8.02 6.99
CA TYR A 77 -3.70 8.05 8.08
C TYR A 77 -3.55 9.38 8.80
N LEU A 78 -4.56 10.24 8.65
CA LEU A 78 -4.58 11.56 9.28
C LEU A 78 -5.63 11.57 10.39
N PHE A 79 -5.17 11.76 11.61
CA PHE A 79 -6.04 11.90 12.77
C PHE A 79 -6.67 13.30 12.81
N SER A 80 -7.92 13.36 13.23
CA SER A 80 -8.62 14.63 13.44
C SER A 80 -9.67 14.56 14.52
N GLY A 81 -9.96 15.70 15.12
CA GLY A 81 -11.10 15.89 16.01
C GLY A 81 -12.41 15.85 15.23
N HIS A 82 -13.50 15.49 15.92
CA HIS A 82 -14.84 15.39 15.34
C HIS A 82 -15.34 16.68 14.68
N ARG A 83 -14.89 17.85 15.15
CA ARG A 83 -15.43 19.16 14.77
C ARG A 83 -15.12 19.55 13.32
N LEU A 84 -13.90 19.35 12.86
CA LEU A 84 -13.43 19.74 11.52
C LEU A 84 -13.15 18.53 10.61
N ALA A 85 -13.47 17.32 11.02
CA ALA A 85 -13.15 16.10 10.25
C ALA A 85 -13.77 16.13 8.83
N SER A 86 -14.98 16.63 8.68
CA SER A 86 -15.65 16.73 7.38
C SER A 86 -14.99 17.76 6.48
N ASP A 87 -14.59 18.91 7.01
CA ASP A 87 -13.89 19.95 6.23
C ASP A 87 -12.53 19.45 5.77
N ILE A 88 -11.81 18.74 6.66
CA ILE A 88 -10.51 18.14 6.36
C ILE A 88 -10.66 17.05 5.31
N GLU A 89 -11.68 16.20 5.41
CA GLU A 89 -11.95 15.16 4.41
C GLU A 89 -12.23 15.76 3.02
N ILE A 90 -13.09 16.79 2.93
CA ILE A 90 -13.36 17.50 1.68
C ILE A 90 -12.07 18.08 1.08
N MET A 91 -11.24 18.68 1.91
CA MET A 91 -9.95 19.24 1.50
C MET A 91 -8.97 18.15 1.02
N MET A 92 -8.88 17.02 1.74
CA MET A 92 -8.04 15.89 1.36
C MET A 92 -8.44 15.30 -0.02
N ARG A 93 -9.73 15.28 -0.35
CA ARG A 93 -10.25 14.76 -1.63
C ARG A 93 -9.72 15.49 -2.85
N ASN A 94 -9.15 16.68 -2.71
CA ASN A 94 -8.49 17.40 -3.80
C ASN A 94 -7.18 16.73 -4.25
N ARG A 95 -6.55 15.91 -3.38
CA ARG A 95 -5.23 15.32 -3.60
C ARG A 95 -5.19 13.81 -3.37
N PHE A 96 -6.04 13.30 -2.47
CA PHE A 96 -6.07 11.91 -2.05
C PHE A 96 -7.39 11.24 -2.41
N ASN A 97 -7.33 9.94 -2.66
CA ASN A 97 -8.50 9.08 -2.71
C ASN A 97 -8.81 8.59 -1.29
N ILE A 98 -9.89 9.10 -0.68
CA ILE A 98 -10.33 8.67 0.65
C ILE A 98 -10.87 7.24 0.56
N LEU A 99 -10.28 6.33 1.31
CA LEU A 99 -10.65 4.93 1.38
C LEU A 99 -11.65 4.66 2.51
N ASN A 100 -11.35 5.19 3.70
CA ASN A 100 -12.21 5.09 4.87
C ASN A 100 -12.17 6.35 5.73
N HIS A 101 -13.29 6.68 6.32
CA HIS A 101 -13.41 7.59 7.45
C HIS A 101 -13.56 6.75 8.72
N ILE A 102 -12.44 6.36 9.32
CA ILE A 102 -12.39 5.47 10.47
C ILE A 102 -12.82 6.21 11.73
N ILE A 103 -13.64 5.57 12.54
CA ILE A 103 -14.10 6.08 13.82
C ILE A 103 -13.36 5.35 14.94
N TRP A 104 -12.47 6.05 15.63
CA TRP A 104 -11.92 5.55 16.87
C TRP A 104 -12.89 5.83 18.02
N ALA A 105 -13.63 4.81 18.43
CA ALA A 105 -14.55 4.86 19.57
C ALA A 105 -13.77 4.58 20.86
N LYS A 106 -13.67 5.58 21.72
CA LYS A 106 -12.98 5.46 23.02
C LYS A 106 -13.91 4.79 24.03
N PRO A 107 -13.57 3.63 24.59
CA PRO A 107 -14.44 2.90 25.50
C PRO A 107 -14.56 3.60 26.89
N SER A 108 -13.65 4.49 27.21
CA SER A 108 -13.64 5.26 28.46
C SER A 108 -12.99 6.63 28.26
N GLY A 109 -13.32 7.59 29.11
CA GLY A 109 -12.73 8.92 29.10
C GLY A 109 -13.24 9.80 30.24
N TRP A 110 -12.76 11.04 30.27
CA TRP A 110 -13.08 12.03 31.30
C TRP A 110 -14.58 12.40 31.37
N TRP A 111 -15.35 12.14 30.33
CA TRP A 111 -16.82 12.36 30.33
C TRP A 111 -17.58 11.51 31.34
N ASN A 112 -16.99 10.45 31.89
CA ASN A 112 -17.63 9.64 32.92
C ASN A 112 -17.90 10.42 34.23
N GLY A 113 -17.11 11.46 34.49
CA GLY A 113 -17.26 12.35 35.64
C GLY A 113 -17.96 13.69 35.37
N CYS A 114 -18.45 13.93 34.13
CA CYS A 114 -19.08 15.20 33.79
C CYS A 114 -20.49 15.35 34.35
N ASN A 115 -20.87 16.58 34.72
CA ASN A 115 -22.26 16.91 35.04
C ASN A 115 -23.13 16.84 33.79
N LYS A 116 -23.97 15.81 33.72
CA LYS A 116 -24.83 15.50 32.56
C LYS A 116 -25.94 16.54 32.37
N GLU A 117 -26.37 17.20 33.42
CA GLU A 117 -27.45 18.19 33.36
C GLU A 117 -27.09 19.47 32.60
N SER A 118 -25.81 19.77 32.49
CA SER A 118 -25.31 20.94 31.76
C SER A 118 -25.07 20.67 30.25
N LEU A 119 -25.19 19.43 29.80
CA LEU A 119 -24.93 19.07 28.40
C LEU A 119 -26.06 19.54 27.47
N ARG A 120 -25.71 20.23 26.40
CA ARG A 120 -26.59 20.64 25.30
C ARG A 120 -26.43 19.80 24.03
N ALA A 121 -25.43 18.92 24.01
CA ALA A 121 -25.12 18.00 22.93
C ALA A 121 -24.52 16.71 23.48
N TYR A 122 -24.49 15.67 22.68
CA TYR A 122 -23.78 14.45 23.03
C TYR A 122 -22.30 14.71 23.19
N PHE A 123 -21.70 14.04 24.19
CA PHE A 123 -20.28 14.14 24.46
C PHE A 123 -19.47 13.46 23.34
N PRO A 124 -18.43 14.10 22.76
CA PRO A 124 -17.64 13.49 21.70
C PRO A 124 -16.69 12.43 22.29
N ALA A 125 -17.14 11.18 22.26
CA ALA A 125 -16.37 10.03 22.74
C ALA A 125 -15.54 9.38 21.63
N THR A 126 -15.36 10.06 20.48
CA THR A 126 -14.70 9.50 19.31
C THR A 126 -13.68 10.48 18.73
N GLU A 127 -12.65 9.93 18.09
CA GLU A 127 -11.80 10.65 17.13
C GLU A 127 -11.99 10.10 15.73
N ARG A 128 -11.55 10.82 14.73
CA ARG A 128 -11.62 10.45 13.32
C ARG A 128 -10.23 10.18 12.79
N ILE A 129 -10.12 9.17 11.92
CA ILE A 129 -8.89 8.86 11.21
C ILE A 129 -9.26 8.77 9.72
N LEU A 130 -8.75 9.69 8.93
CA LEU A 130 -8.95 9.70 7.49
C LEU A 130 -7.88 8.83 6.86
N PHE A 131 -8.29 7.66 6.37
CA PHE A 131 -7.43 6.74 5.64
C PHE A 131 -7.55 6.97 4.15
N ALA A 132 -6.43 7.24 3.51
CA ALA A 132 -6.40 7.58 2.10
C ALA A 132 -5.16 7.05 1.39
N GLU A 133 -5.23 7.03 0.07
CA GLU A 133 -4.14 6.74 -0.85
C GLU A 133 -3.95 7.90 -1.83
N HIS A 134 -2.89 7.87 -2.63
CA HIS A 134 -2.67 8.84 -3.69
C HIS A 134 -3.85 8.86 -4.67
N TYR A 135 -4.34 10.06 -5.06
CA TYR A 135 -5.54 10.20 -5.90
C TYR A 135 -5.44 9.48 -7.27
N GLN A 136 -4.24 9.39 -7.82
CA GLN A 136 -3.98 8.74 -9.10
C GLN A 136 -3.06 7.53 -8.97
N GLY A 137 -3.10 6.86 -7.83
CA GLY A 137 -2.36 5.61 -7.65
C GLY A 137 -2.65 4.67 -8.83
N PRO A 138 -1.61 4.15 -9.52
CA PRO A 138 -1.77 3.47 -10.80
C PRO A 138 -2.55 2.15 -10.73
N TYR A 139 -3.06 1.76 -9.56
CA TYR A 139 -3.44 0.38 -9.31
C TYR A 139 -4.80 0.22 -8.66
N LYS A 140 -5.84 0.19 -9.50
CA LYS A 140 -7.14 -0.39 -9.10
C LYS A 140 -6.96 -1.91 -8.91
N PRO A 141 -7.61 -2.57 -7.93
CA PRO A 141 -7.48 -4.02 -7.68
C PRO A 141 -7.63 -4.88 -8.94
N ASP A 142 -8.61 -4.56 -9.80
CA ASP A 142 -8.85 -5.27 -11.06
C ASP A 142 -7.75 -5.05 -12.12
N ALA A 143 -6.96 -4.00 -12.01
CA ALA A 143 -5.88 -3.72 -12.94
C ALA A 143 -4.69 -4.67 -12.74
N TYR A 144 -4.45 -5.14 -11.51
CA TYR A 144 -3.33 -6.05 -11.24
C TYR A 144 -3.51 -7.40 -11.92
N ALA A 145 -4.66 -8.03 -11.76
CA ALA A 145 -4.92 -9.33 -12.37
C ALA A 145 -4.80 -9.24 -13.90
N ARG A 146 -5.37 -8.19 -14.51
CA ARG A 146 -5.24 -7.91 -15.95
C ARG A 146 -3.78 -7.71 -16.36
N LYS A 147 -3.03 -6.91 -15.60
CA LYS A 147 -1.61 -6.65 -15.91
C LYS A 147 -0.75 -7.89 -15.81
N CYS A 148 -0.98 -8.76 -14.83
CA CYS A 148 -0.29 -10.05 -14.74
C CYS A 148 -0.56 -10.94 -15.97
N VAL A 149 -1.80 -10.96 -16.46
CA VAL A 149 -2.15 -11.68 -17.69
C VAL A 149 -1.43 -11.08 -18.90
N GLU A 150 -1.43 -9.75 -19.03
CA GLU A 150 -0.72 -9.06 -20.12
C GLU A 150 0.80 -9.34 -20.08
N LEU A 151 1.43 -9.21 -18.90
CA LEU A 151 2.86 -9.52 -18.73
C LEU A 151 3.19 -10.96 -19.10
N LYS A 152 2.35 -11.91 -18.65
CA LYS A 152 2.51 -13.32 -19.00
C LYS A 152 2.44 -13.54 -20.51
N GLN A 153 1.45 -12.94 -21.18
CA GLN A 153 1.31 -13.01 -22.64
C GLN A 153 2.50 -12.40 -23.37
N GLN A 154 2.99 -11.23 -22.91
CA GLN A 154 4.14 -10.56 -23.51
C GLN A 154 5.41 -11.38 -23.38
N VAL A 155 5.69 -11.91 -22.19
CA VAL A 155 6.91 -12.67 -21.92
C VAL A 155 6.89 -14.01 -22.62
N LEU A 156 5.77 -14.73 -22.63
CA LEU A 156 5.63 -16.04 -23.27
C LEU A 156 5.30 -15.94 -24.77
N LYS A 157 5.21 -14.73 -25.32
CA LYS A 157 4.87 -14.49 -26.73
C LYS A 157 5.64 -15.37 -27.73
N PRO A 158 6.98 -15.57 -27.61
CA PRO A 158 7.71 -16.41 -28.55
C PRO A 158 7.17 -17.84 -28.62
N LEU A 159 6.85 -18.45 -27.49
CA LEU A 159 6.28 -19.79 -27.43
C LEU A 159 4.82 -19.81 -27.88
N ILE A 160 4.03 -18.83 -27.49
CA ILE A 160 2.64 -18.69 -27.96
C ILE A 160 2.58 -18.59 -29.48
N ASP A 161 3.42 -17.73 -30.06
CA ASP A 161 3.46 -17.53 -31.52
C ASP A 161 3.97 -18.79 -32.24
N TYR A 162 4.93 -19.51 -31.69
CA TYR A 162 5.41 -20.78 -32.25
C TYR A 162 4.25 -21.77 -32.49
N PHE A 163 3.42 -22.02 -31.49
CA PHE A 163 2.28 -22.92 -31.61
C PHE A 163 1.17 -22.37 -32.52
N ARG A 164 0.87 -21.07 -32.39
CA ARG A 164 -0.20 -20.41 -33.15
C ARG A 164 0.12 -20.33 -34.63
N ASN A 165 1.36 -19.95 -34.97
CA ASN A 165 1.79 -19.82 -36.35
C ASN A 165 1.78 -21.19 -37.03
N ALA A 166 2.36 -22.22 -36.40
CA ALA A 166 2.32 -23.58 -36.96
C ALA A 166 0.87 -24.05 -37.26
N ARG A 167 -0.06 -23.81 -36.32
CA ARG A 167 -1.47 -24.14 -36.50
C ARG A 167 -2.10 -23.34 -37.63
N SER A 168 -1.82 -22.06 -37.74
CA SER A 168 -2.39 -21.16 -38.76
C SER A 168 -1.87 -21.48 -40.15
N GLU A 169 -0.56 -21.62 -40.27
CA GLU A 169 0.12 -21.93 -41.53
C GLU A 169 -0.39 -23.23 -42.14
N LEU A 170 -0.52 -24.27 -41.33
CA LEU A 170 -1.03 -25.57 -41.75
C LEU A 170 -2.57 -25.66 -41.69
N CYS A 171 -3.29 -24.61 -41.34
CA CYS A 171 -4.75 -24.59 -41.19
C CYS A 171 -5.31 -25.79 -40.40
N VAL A 172 -4.63 -26.19 -39.29
CA VAL A 172 -5.02 -27.37 -38.52
C VAL A 172 -6.28 -27.09 -37.72
N THR A 173 -7.31 -27.87 -37.95
CA THR A 173 -8.63 -27.70 -37.34
C THR A 173 -8.68 -28.22 -35.90
N THR A 174 -9.62 -27.69 -35.13
CA THR A 174 -9.93 -28.21 -33.80
C THR A 174 -10.25 -29.70 -33.78
N ALA A 175 -11.02 -30.16 -34.76
CA ALA A 175 -11.41 -31.57 -34.87
C ALA A 175 -10.19 -32.50 -35.05
N GLN A 176 -9.23 -32.10 -35.89
CA GLN A 176 -8.00 -32.87 -36.11
C GLN A 176 -7.15 -32.97 -34.84
N ILE A 177 -7.01 -31.83 -34.10
CA ILE A 177 -6.28 -31.81 -32.84
C ILE A 177 -6.95 -32.71 -31.78
N VAL A 178 -8.29 -32.67 -31.69
CA VAL A 178 -9.05 -33.54 -30.78
C VAL A 178 -8.90 -35.01 -31.17
N ALA A 179 -8.96 -35.32 -32.44
CA ALA A 179 -8.77 -36.70 -32.93
C ALA A 179 -7.39 -37.25 -32.54
N ALA A 180 -6.34 -36.47 -32.70
CA ALA A 180 -4.96 -36.86 -32.38
C ALA A 180 -4.68 -36.95 -30.88
N THR A 181 -5.23 -36.03 -30.08
CA THR A 181 -4.84 -35.86 -28.65
C THR A 181 -5.90 -36.40 -27.69
N GLY A 182 -7.17 -36.45 -28.07
CA GLY A 182 -8.30 -36.75 -27.20
C GLY A 182 -8.72 -35.58 -26.28
N LYS A 183 -8.11 -34.38 -26.42
CA LYS A 183 -8.20 -33.30 -25.43
C LYS A 183 -8.83 -32.03 -25.99
N LYS A 184 -10.15 -31.95 -26.03
CA LYS A 184 -10.90 -30.77 -26.51
C LYS A 184 -10.63 -29.50 -25.66
N ASN A 185 -10.59 -29.63 -24.37
CA ASN A 185 -10.48 -28.48 -23.45
C ASN A 185 -9.07 -27.84 -23.40
N MET A 186 -8.05 -28.57 -23.90
CA MET A 186 -6.67 -28.06 -23.89
C MET A 186 -6.30 -27.20 -25.10
N ILE A 187 -7.14 -27.13 -26.10
CA ILE A 187 -6.85 -26.42 -27.36
C ILE A 187 -6.66 -24.90 -27.12
N SER A 188 -7.52 -24.32 -26.30
CA SER A 188 -7.39 -22.91 -25.89
C SER A 188 -6.13 -22.65 -25.05
N HIS A 189 -5.66 -23.63 -24.30
CA HIS A 189 -4.42 -23.55 -23.53
C HIS A 189 -3.17 -23.68 -24.40
N TRP A 190 -3.18 -24.49 -25.43
CA TRP A 190 -2.01 -24.71 -26.31
C TRP A 190 -1.90 -23.68 -27.44
N PHE A 191 -3.04 -23.20 -27.96
CA PHE A 191 -3.10 -22.30 -29.12
C PHE A 191 -3.78 -20.95 -28.84
N GLY A 192 -4.23 -20.73 -27.60
CA GLY A 192 -4.76 -19.44 -27.14
C GLY A 192 -3.68 -18.52 -26.60
N THR A 193 -4.07 -17.38 -26.05
CA THR A 193 -3.14 -16.37 -25.50
C THR A 193 -3.26 -16.19 -23.99
N SER A 194 -4.49 -16.10 -23.46
CA SER A 194 -4.72 -15.68 -22.07
C SER A 194 -4.38 -16.74 -21.02
N GLN A 195 -4.59 -18.01 -21.36
CA GLN A 195 -4.36 -19.15 -20.46
C GLN A 195 -3.34 -20.13 -21.02
N TRP A 196 -2.40 -19.62 -21.83
CA TRP A 196 -1.43 -20.47 -22.50
C TRP A 196 -0.60 -21.31 -21.53
N GLN A 197 -0.44 -22.59 -21.89
CA GLN A 197 0.36 -23.57 -21.18
C GLN A 197 1.14 -24.41 -22.19
N LEU A 198 2.39 -24.78 -21.84
CA LEU A 198 3.17 -25.69 -22.64
C LEU A 198 2.52 -27.09 -22.61
N PRO A 199 2.31 -27.76 -23.76
CA PRO A 199 1.85 -29.15 -23.78
C PRO A 199 2.80 -30.08 -23.02
N SER A 200 2.26 -31.14 -22.41
CA SER A 200 3.11 -32.23 -21.93
C SER A 200 3.89 -32.88 -23.07
N GLU A 201 5.00 -33.54 -22.77
CA GLU A 201 5.80 -34.22 -23.81
C GLU A 201 4.96 -35.19 -24.64
N ALA A 202 4.13 -36.01 -23.99
CA ALA A 202 3.26 -36.94 -24.66
C ALA A 202 2.22 -36.28 -25.59
N ASP A 203 1.66 -35.14 -25.16
CA ASP A 203 0.72 -34.37 -25.98
C ASP A 203 1.45 -33.67 -27.13
N TYR A 204 2.65 -33.12 -26.85
CA TYR A 204 3.45 -32.46 -27.86
C TYR A 204 3.87 -33.40 -28.97
N LEU A 205 4.30 -34.64 -28.66
CA LEU A 205 4.64 -35.65 -29.68
C LEU A 205 3.45 -36.00 -30.55
N LYS A 206 2.24 -36.07 -29.99
CA LYS A 206 1.00 -36.29 -30.77
C LYS A 206 0.70 -35.11 -31.70
N LEU A 207 0.87 -33.89 -31.19
CA LEU A 207 0.72 -32.69 -32.01
C LEU A 207 1.77 -32.66 -33.13
N GLN A 208 3.01 -32.96 -32.82
CA GLN A 208 4.12 -32.98 -33.77
C GLN A 208 3.86 -33.99 -34.90
N ALA A 209 3.40 -35.19 -34.56
CA ALA A 209 3.04 -36.21 -35.56
C ALA A 209 1.90 -35.73 -36.49
N LEU A 210 0.81 -35.20 -35.92
CA LEU A 210 -0.31 -34.64 -36.67
C LEU A 210 0.13 -33.51 -37.62
N PHE A 211 0.91 -32.56 -37.12
CA PHE A 211 1.36 -31.42 -37.91
C PHE A 211 2.31 -31.84 -39.03
N THR A 212 3.18 -32.83 -38.78
CA THR A 212 4.08 -33.39 -39.78
C THR A 212 3.29 -34.11 -40.88
N GLU A 213 2.30 -34.93 -40.53
CA GLU A 213 1.42 -35.62 -41.49
C GLU A 213 0.70 -34.61 -42.41
N ILE A 214 0.09 -33.57 -41.81
CA ILE A 214 -0.63 -32.54 -42.57
C ILE A 214 0.33 -31.76 -43.48
N ALA A 215 1.53 -31.43 -43.01
CA ALA A 215 2.53 -30.73 -43.81
C ALA A 215 2.95 -31.55 -45.05
N ILE A 216 3.16 -32.86 -44.88
CA ILE A 216 3.48 -33.77 -45.99
C ILE A 216 2.34 -33.81 -47.03
N VAL A 217 1.11 -34.01 -46.55
CA VAL A 217 -0.08 -34.09 -47.45
C VAL A 217 -0.28 -32.77 -48.22
N ARG A 218 0.04 -31.64 -47.62
CA ARG A 218 -0.15 -30.31 -48.23
C ARG A 218 1.06 -29.78 -48.96
N ASN A 219 2.17 -30.52 -48.95
CA ASN A 219 3.48 -30.07 -49.46
C ASN A 219 3.88 -28.70 -48.92
N GLN A 220 3.72 -28.52 -47.61
CA GLN A 220 4.01 -27.27 -46.88
C GLN A 220 5.10 -27.50 -45.83
N SER A 221 5.86 -26.43 -45.51
CA SER A 221 6.69 -26.33 -44.31
C SER A 221 5.86 -25.72 -43.19
N GLY A 222 6.30 -25.82 -41.96
CA GLY A 222 5.57 -25.21 -40.81
C GLY A 222 5.16 -26.25 -39.78
N THR A 223 6.05 -27.17 -39.48
CA THR A 223 5.83 -28.23 -38.48
C THR A 223 6.28 -27.75 -37.10
N LEU A 224 5.75 -28.39 -36.05
CA LEU A 224 6.26 -28.27 -34.69
C LEU A 224 7.60 -29.00 -34.57
N ALA A 225 8.68 -28.43 -35.15
CA ALA A 225 9.96 -29.10 -35.32
C ALA A 225 10.88 -29.07 -34.12
N THR A 226 10.70 -28.10 -33.23
CA THR A 226 11.55 -27.92 -32.04
C THR A 226 11.38 -29.09 -31.07
N PRO A 227 12.45 -29.74 -30.59
CA PRO A 227 12.37 -30.79 -29.58
C PRO A 227 11.70 -30.30 -28.30
N HIS A 228 10.88 -31.15 -27.66
CA HIS A 228 10.11 -30.76 -26.47
C HIS A 228 11.00 -30.21 -25.31
N HIS A 229 12.16 -30.83 -25.06
CA HIS A 229 13.08 -30.39 -24.02
C HIS A 229 13.57 -28.93 -24.23
N GLN A 230 13.82 -28.52 -25.48
CA GLN A 230 14.20 -27.14 -25.79
C GLN A 230 13.06 -26.14 -25.56
N LEU A 231 11.80 -26.56 -25.80
CA LEU A 231 10.63 -25.76 -25.45
C LEU A 231 10.47 -25.64 -23.95
N VAL A 232 10.78 -26.70 -23.20
CA VAL A 232 10.80 -26.69 -21.73
C VAL A 232 11.84 -25.73 -21.19
N ASP A 233 13.07 -25.75 -21.71
CA ASP A 233 14.14 -24.84 -21.30
C ASP A 233 13.79 -23.38 -21.59
N SER A 234 13.23 -23.13 -22.78
CA SER A 234 12.74 -21.82 -23.18
C SER A 234 11.60 -21.35 -22.27
N TYR A 235 10.66 -22.24 -21.94
CA TYR A 235 9.57 -21.94 -21.03
C TYR A 235 10.07 -21.58 -19.61
N HIS A 236 11.01 -22.35 -19.06
CA HIS A 236 11.57 -22.06 -17.75
C HIS A 236 12.31 -20.73 -17.71
N SER A 237 13.08 -20.41 -18.73
CA SER A 237 13.78 -19.13 -18.84
C SER A 237 12.77 -17.95 -18.90
N LEU A 238 11.78 -18.04 -19.76
CA LEU A 238 10.76 -16.99 -19.90
C LEU A 238 9.86 -16.90 -18.67
N ASN A 239 9.50 -18.01 -18.04
CA ASN A 239 8.68 -18.00 -16.83
C ASN A 239 9.42 -17.37 -15.64
N ARG A 240 10.74 -17.56 -15.53
CA ARG A 240 11.55 -16.85 -14.53
C ARG A 240 11.46 -15.35 -14.73
N LYS A 241 11.68 -14.88 -15.96
CA LYS A 241 11.54 -13.45 -16.30
C LYS A 241 10.13 -12.92 -16.01
N TYR A 242 9.08 -13.71 -16.27
CA TYR A 242 7.71 -13.33 -15.92
C TYR A 242 7.54 -13.16 -14.41
N LEU A 243 8.07 -14.08 -13.59
CA LEU A 243 7.98 -14.01 -12.14
C LEU A 243 8.74 -12.80 -11.57
N GLU A 244 9.89 -12.48 -12.12
CA GLU A 244 10.66 -11.28 -11.76
C GLU A 244 9.84 -10.00 -12.03
N LEU A 245 9.29 -9.86 -13.22
CA LEU A 245 8.43 -8.73 -13.59
C LEU A 245 7.13 -8.68 -12.77
N GLN A 246 6.57 -9.84 -12.41
CA GLN A 246 5.38 -9.90 -11.54
C GLN A 246 5.68 -9.41 -10.13
N GLU A 247 6.82 -9.80 -9.55
CA GLU A 247 7.22 -9.31 -8.22
C GLU A 247 7.58 -7.82 -8.25
N GLU A 248 8.28 -7.35 -9.29
CA GLU A 248 8.51 -5.92 -9.51
C GLU A 248 7.18 -5.16 -9.57
N TYR A 249 6.24 -5.62 -10.38
CA TYR A 249 4.94 -4.99 -10.50
C TYR A 249 4.12 -5.05 -9.19
N LYS A 250 4.25 -6.13 -8.43
CA LYS A 250 3.63 -6.28 -7.11
C LYS A 250 4.21 -5.31 -6.08
N SER A 251 5.53 -5.03 -6.17
CA SER A 251 6.20 -4.05 -5.28
C SER A 251 5.70 -2.62 -5.51
N LEU A 252 5.26 -2.30 -6.73
CA LEU A 252 4.69 -1.00 -7.09
C LEU A 252 3.25 -0.81 -6.59
N ARG A 253 2.59 -1.85 -6.09
CA ARG A 253 1.22 -1.74 -5.55
C ARG A 253 1.24 -1.20 -4.14
N ARG A 254 0.25 -0.36 -3.83
CA ARG A 254 -0.04 -0.01 -2.44
C ARG A 254 -0.22 -1.29 -1.61
N TYR A 255 0.50 -1.36 -0.51
CA TYR A 255 0.33 -2.45 0.42
C TYR A 255 -0.89 -2.18 1.30
N PHE A 256 -1.79 -3.16 1.37
CA PHE A 256 -2.85 -3.21 2.36
C PHE A 256 -3.14 -4.67 2.68
N GLY A 257 -2.84 -5.06 3.90
CA GLY A 257 -3.03 -6.43 4.39
C GLY A 257 -3.76 -6.42 5.71
N VAL A 258 -4.92 -7.09 5.77
CA VAL A 258 -5.68 -7.29 7.00
C VAL A 258 -5.53 -8.74 7.42
N THR A 259 -5.14 -8.95 8.68
CA THR A 259 -5.04 -10.30 9.25
C THR A 259 -6.26 -10.60 10.12
N VAL A 260 -6.47 -11.88 10.47
CA VAL A 260 -7.58 -12.31 11.34
C VAL A 260 -7.58 -11.58 12.70
N ALA A 261 -6.42 -11.09 13.15
CA ALA A 261 -6.26 -10.34 14.39
C ALA A 261 -6.54 -8.84 14.27
N ALA A 262 -6.72 -8.30 13.05
CA ALA A 262 -6.99 -6.88 12.82
C ALA A 262 -8.49 -6.65 12.60
N PRO A 263 -9.06 -5.53 13.11
CA PRO A 263 -10.44 -5.17 12.80
C PRO A 263 -10.60 -4.96 11.30
N TYR A 264 -11.66 -5.54 10.71
CA TYR A 264 -11.98 -5.42 9.29
C TYR A 264 -12.91 -4.24 8.99
N THR A 265 -13.33 -3.54 10.05
CA THR A 265 -14.33 -2.48 9.99
C THR A 265 -13.67 -1.14 10.23
N ASP A 266 -14.37 -0.08 9.90
CA ASP A 266 -13.98 1.31 10.09
C ASP A 266 -14.37 1.88 11.46
N VAL A 267 -14.83 1.04 12.39
CA VAL A 267 -15.06 1.40 13.79
C VAL A 267 -14.07 0.64 14.67
N TRP A 268 -13.15 1.37 15.28
CA TRP A 268 -12.08 0.81 16.12
C TRP A 268 -12.28 1.14 17.59
N THR A 269 -12.00 0.19 18.48
CA THR A 269 -12.14 0.33 19.93
C THR A 269 -10.81 0.08 20.62
N HIS A 270 -9.91 1.06 20.55
CA HIS A 270 -8.66 1.04 21.32
C HIS A 270 -8.82 1.86 22.62
N LYS A 271 -8.24 1.37 23.69
CA LYS A 271 -8.23 2.12 24.96
C LYS A 271 -7.30 3.32 24.84
N PRO A 272 -7.71 4.52 25.26
CA PRO A 272 -6.80 5.65 25.35
C PRO A 272 -5.63 5.31 26.29
N VAL A 273 -4.46 5.84 25.98
CA VAL A 273 -3.28 5.68 26.83
C VAL A 273 -3.57 6.21 28.22
N GLN A 274 -3.35 5.40 29.23
CA GLN A 274 -3.53 5.78 30.64
C GLN A 274 -2.53 6.86 31.04
N PHE A 275 -2.86 7.63 32.07
CA PHE A 275 -1.96 8.65 32.59
C PHE A 275 -0.72 8.00 33.21
N TYR A 276 0.45 8.57 32.91
CA TYR A 276 1.72 8.32 33.57
C TYR A 276 2.54 9.63 33.61
N PRO A 277 3.49 9.79 34.56
CA PRO A 277 4.34 11.00 34.61
C PRO A 277 5.11 11.20 33.31
N GLY A 278 5.07 12.41 32.73
CA GLY A 278 5.71 12.71 31.43
C GLY A 278 4.91 12.32 30.17
N LYS A 279 3.72 11.74 30.33
CA LYS A 279 2.84 11.40 29.19
C LYS A 279 2.52 12.61 28.33
N HIS A 280 2.60 12.44 27.00
CA HIS A 280 2.09 13.42 26.05
C HIS A 280 0.55 13.49 26.09
N PRO A 281 -0.06 14.72 26.10
CA PRO A 281 -1.51 14.87 26.24
C PRO A 281 -2.35 14.15 25.20
N CYS A 282 -1.82 14.00 23.97
CA CYS A 282 -2.51 13.42 22.81
C CYS A 282 -1.89 12.10 22.34
N GLU A 283 -1.17 11.40 23.21
CA GLU A 283 -0.50 10.13 22.86
C GLU A 283 -1.48 9.07 22.35
N LYS A 284 -1.18 8.51 21.18
CA LYS A 284 -1.97 7.47 20.56
C LYS A 284 -1.60 6.07 21.06
N PRO A 285 -2.58 5.15 21.21
CA PRO A 285 -2.34 3.77 21.62
C PRO A 285 -1.39 3.03 20.70
N ALA A 286 -0.39 2.35 21.26
CA ALA A 286 0.62 1.64 20.49
C ALA A 286 0.01 0.50 19.66
N ASP A 287 -0.95 -0.24 20.19
CA ASP A 287 -1.67 -1.33 19.51
C ASP A 287 -2.40 -0.84 18.25
N MET A 288 -2.99 0.35 18.29
CA MET A 288 -3.63 0.98 17.13
C MET A 288 -2.60 1.38 16.06
N LEU A 289 -1.47 1.96 16.47
CA LEU A 289 -0.41 2.34 15.55
C LEU A 289 0.26 1.11 14.92
N GLU A 290 0.52 0.07 15.69
CA GLU A 290 1.04 -1.21 15.19
C GLU A 290 0.09 -1.86 14.18
N GLN A 291 -1.22 -1.78 14.42
CA GLN A 291 -2.25 -2.23 13.47
C GLN A 291 -2.16 -1.47 12.14
N ILE A 292 -2.09 -0.15 12.17
CA ILE A 292 -1.97 0.70 10.97
C ILE A 292 -0.70 0.36 10.20
N ILE A 293 0.45 0.30 10.90
CA ILE A 293 1.75 0.02 10.29
C ILE A 293 1.77 -1.36 9.61
N ASN A 294 1.26 -2.39 10.29
CA ASN A 294 1.18 -3.74 9.72
C ASN A 294 0.21 -3.84 8.56
N ALA A 295 -0.91 -3.11 8.60
CA ALA A 295 -1.89 -3.10 7.53
C ALA A 295 -1.40 -2.38 6.26
N SER A 296 -0.58 -1.32 6.39
CA SER A 296 -0.31 -0.39 5.30
C SER A 296 1.18 -0.16 4.99
N SER A 297 2.07 -0.99 5.52
CA SER A 297 3.49 -0.98 5.16
C SER A 297 4.13 -2.37 5.26
N ARG A 298 5.26 -2.54 4.57
CA ARG A 298 6.11 -3.74 4.66
C ARG A 298 7.32 -3.48 5.55
N PRO A 299 7.95 -4.50 6.14
CA PRO A 299 9.25 -4.36 6.78
C PRO A 299 10.25 -3.68 5.85
N GLY A 300 11.06 -2.75 6.38
CA GLY A 300 12.04 -1.95 5.63
C GLY A 300 11.48 -0.70 4.96
N GLU A 301 10.14 -0.55 4.81
CA GLU A 301 9.52 0.66 4.26
C GLU A 301 9.58 1.85 5.26
N VAL A 302 9.42 3.06 4.74
CA VAL A 302 9.54 4.32 5.50
C VAL A 302 8.18 4.74 6.04
N VAL A 303 8.06 4.84 7.37
CA VAL A 303 6.91 5.38 8.08
C VAL A 303 7.23 6.78 8.58
N ALA A 304 6.39 7.77 8.32
CA ALA A 304 6.61 9.14 8.75
C ALA A 304 5.47 9.67 9.61
N ASP A 305 5.86 10.45 10.65
CA ASP A 305 4.96 11.24 11.49
C ASP A 305 5.47 12.67 11.61
N PHE A 306 4.73 13.62 11.04
CA PHE A 306 5.13 15.02 10.97
C PHE A 306 4.67 15.85 12.16
N PHE A 307 4.02 15.21 13.15
CA PHE A 307 3.60 15.78 14.44
C PHE A 307 3.81 14.73 15.54
N MET A 308 5.05 14.22 15.66
CA MET A 308 5.31 12.96 16.35
C MET A 308 5.05 12.98 17.88
N GLY A 309 5.01 14.16 18.51
CA GLY A 309 4.75 14.29 19.96
C GLY A 309 5.63 13.37 20.81
N SER A 310 5.02 12.36 21.44
CA SER A 310 5.71 11.33 22.22
C SER A 310 6.51 10.31 21.40
N GLY A 311 6.46 10.39 20.08
CA GLY A 311 7.12 9.44 19.18
C GLY A 311 6.49 8.04 19.15
N SER A 312 5.23 7.88 19.56
CA SER A 312 4.56 6.59 19.59
C SER A 312 4.55 5.92 18.22
N THR A 313 4.30 6.66 17.14
CA THR A 313 4.37 6.18 15.76
C THR A 313 5.77 5.69 15.40
N ILE A 314 6.80 6.45 15.76
CA ILE A 314 8.21 6.14 15.47
C ILE A 314 8.64 4.86 16.19
N LYS A 315 8.30 4.77 17.50
CA LYS A 315 8.58 3.57 18.32
C LYS A 315 7.91 2.32 17.76
N ALA A 316 6.64 2.43 17.35
CA ALA A 316 5.91 1.32 16.74
C ALA A 316 6.53 0.91 15.40
N ALA A 317 6.95 1.86 14.56
CA ALA A 317 7.59 1.59 13.27
C ALA A 317 8.90 0.82 13.43
N ILE A 318 9.78 1.25 14.35
CA ILE A 318 11.05 0.58 14.64
C ILE A 318 10.81 -0.83 15.16
N LYS A 319 9.93 -0.99 16.15
CA LYS A 319 9.57 -2.30 16.73
C LYS A 319 9.13 -3.30 15.66
N LEU A 320 8.48 -2.80 14.61
CA LEU A 320 7.96 -3.62 13.51
C LEU A 320 8.94 -3.72 12.32
N GLY A 321 10.19 -3.25 12.45
CA GLY A 321 11.21 -3.36 11.42
C GLY A 321 11.04 -2.41 10.23
N ARG A 322 10.41 -1.25 10.45
CA ARG A 322 10.28 -0.16 9.47
C ARG A 322 11.34 0.92 9.74
N SER A 323 11.71 1.65 8.69
CA SER A 323 12.43 2.91 8.89
C SER A 323 11.44 4.00 9.30
N ALA A 324 11.90 5.00 10.07
CA ALA A 324 11.00 6.02 10.61
C ALA A 324 11.53 7.44 10.44
N ILE A 325 10.62 8.36 10.12
CA ILE A 325 10.89 9.81 10.08
C ILE A 325 9.92 10.49 11.04
N GLY A 326 10.46 11.26 11.99
CA GLY A 326 9.65 12.00 12.97
C GLY A 326 9.98 13.49 12.98
N VAL A 327 8.94 14.32 13.08
CA VAL A 327 9.08 15.78 13.20
C VAL A 327 8.34 16.24 14.45
N GLU A 328 9.00 17.05 15.26
CA GLU A 328 8.44 17.66 16.47
C GLU A 328 8.87 19.12 16.60
N LEU A 329 7.91 19.99 16.84
CA LEU A 329 8.15 21.41 17.00
C LEU A 329 8.70 21.75 18.39
N GLU A 330 8.15 21.12 19.43
CA GLU A 330 8.53 21.40 20.83
C GLU A 330 9.85 20.72 21.19
N GLU A 331 10.85 21.51 21.55
CA GLU A 331 12.21 21.03 21.82
C GLU A 331 12.26 20.04 23.00
N GLU A 332 11.49 20.27 24.04
CA GLU A 332 11.45 19.42 25.23
C GLU A 332 10.92 18.00 24.85
N ARG A 333 9.81 17.94 24.11
CA ARG A 333 9.22 16.70 23.62
C ARG A 333 10.15 15.99 22.66
N PHE A 334 10.78 16.72 21.76
CA PHE A 334 11.78 16.17 20.86
C PHE A 334 12.92 15.50 21.62
N ARG A 335 13.52 16.18 22.63
CA ARG A 335 14.60 15.61 23.43
C ARG A 335 14.18 14.38 24.21
N GLN A 336 12.99 14.39 24.81
CA GLN A 336 12.42 13.24 25.50
C GLN A 336 12.29 12.05 24.55
N THR A 337 11.66 12.23 23.39
CA THR A 337 11.48 11.18 22.38
C THR A 337 12.81 10.62 21.89
N VAL A 338 13.81 11.48 21.64
CA VAL A 338 15.16 11.05 21.26
C VAL A 338 15.79 10.16 22.35
N SER A 339 15.66 10.54 23.63
CA SER A 339 16.19 9.75 24.74
C SER A 339 15.56 8.37 24.84
N GLU A 340 14.22 8.31 24.71
CA GLU A 340 13.47 7.05 24.78
C GLU A 340 13.77 6.13 23.58
N LEU A 341 13.94 6.69 22.38
CA LEU A 341 14.30 5.93 21.18
C LEU A 341 15.71 5.37 21.23
N LYS A 342 16.68 6.10 21.79
CA LYS A 342 18.03 5.57 22.01
C LYS A 342 18.01 4.32 22.88
N GLN A 343 17.24 4.35 23.97
CA GLN A 343 17.09 3.18 24.86
C GLN A 343 16.38 2.00 24.21
N LEU A 344 15.55 2.25 23.19
CA LEU A 344 14.83 1.20 22.47
C LEU A 344 15.70 0.52 21.39
N ILE A 345 16.66 1.26 20.83
CA ILE A 345 17.52 0.79 19.73
C ILE A 345 18.81 0.11 20.25
N GLU A 346 19.28 0.49 21.46
CA GLU A 346 20.37 -0.18 22.18
C GLU A 346 19.93 -1.57 22.68
#